data_a2e7da965542f77bde807cce569476dc
#
_entry.id   a2e7da965542f77bde807cce569476dc
#
_cell.length_a   1.000
_cell.length_b   1.000
_cell.length_c   1.000
_cell.angle_alpha   90.00
_cell.angle_beta   90.00
_cell.angle_gamma   90.00
#
_symmetry.space_group_name_H-M   'P 1'
#
loop_
_entity.id
_entity.type
_entity.pdbx_description
1 polymer ?
#
loop_
_entity_poly.entity_id
_entity_poly.type
_entity_poly.pdbx_seq_one_letter_code
_entity_poly.pdbx_strand_id
1 'polypeptide(L)'
;MAKLNEMHPLLPSCAWEGFYTYATGPQADKHKMSCNLTFRKGKVSGGGTDDVSSFSWKGTYDLDSLVCTLTKHYPTHTVKYAGQVDENGIWGTWSLGTKSGGFHIWPKSKKEQGLKEEKETAKKQLSKKLQRKA
;
A
#
# COMPACT_ATOMS: atom_id res chain seq x y z
N MET A 1 -3.86 -22.62 -14.61
CA MET A 1 -2.97 -21.98 -14.82
C MET A 1 -2.59 -21.02 -13.86
N ALA A 2 -1.46 -21.03 -13.53
CA ALA A 2 -0.96 -20.16 -12.57
C ALA A 2 -1.38 -18.79 -12.87
N LYS A 3 -1.59 -18.51 -14.07
CA LYS A 3 -1.94 -17.24 -14.38
C LYS A 3 -3.21 -16.86 -13.87
N LEU A 4 -4.02 -17.80 -13.46
CA LEU A 4 -5.28 -17.45 -12.96
C LEU A 4 -5.10 -16.57 -11.80
N ASN A 5 -4.09 -16.76 -11.01
CA ASN A 5 -3.87 -15.96 -9.86
C ASN A 5 -2.78 -14.97 -10.03
N GLU A 6 -2.50 -14.54 -11.15
CA GLU A 6 -1.57 -13.50 -11.36
C GLU A 6 -0.70 -13.12 -10.20
N MET A 7 0.26 -13.85 -9.92
CA MET A 7 1.17 -13.45 -8.85
C MET A 7 2.26 -12.56 -9.42
N HIS A 8 1.89 -11.37 -9.77
CA HIS A 8 2.85 -10.43 -10.29
C HIS A 8 3.79 -10.03 -9.17
N PRO A 9 5.06 -9.94 -9.40
CA PRO A 9 6.02 -9.59 -8.37
C PRO A 9 5.73 -8.28 -7.64
N LEU A 10 5.17 -7.33 -8.32
CA LEU A 10 4.88 -6.06 -7.68
C LEU A 10 3.53 -6.05 -6.98
N LEU A 11 2.67 -6.99 -7.29
CA LEU A 11 1.34 -7.02 -6.71
C LEU A 11 0.98 -8.41 -6.22
N PRO A 12 1.68 -8.91 -5.22
CA PRO A 12 1.36 -10.23 -4.71
C PRO A 12 0.08 -10.21 -3.88
N SER A 13 -0.73 -11.25 -4.01
CA SER A 13 -1.95 -11.37 -3.25
C SER A 13 -1.56 -11.90 -1.88
N CYS A 14 -1.59 -11.05 -0.89
CA CYS A 14 -1.15 -11.42 0.44
C CYS A 14 -1.49 -10.30 1.42
N ALA A 15 -0.88 -10.32 2.57
CA ALA A 15 -1.07 -9.28 3.56
C ALA A 15 -0.25 -8.07 3.14
N TRP A 16 -0.80 -6.90 3.29
CA TRP A 16 -0.14 -5.64 2.96
C TRP A 16 -0.26 -4.73 4.17
N GLU A 17 0.63 -3.79 4.27
CA GLU A 17 0.57 -2.80 5.35
C GLU A 17 1.12 -1.49 4.85
N GLY A 18 0.91 -0.44 5.60
CA GLY A 18 1.40 0.86 5.21
C GLY A 18 0.75 1.95 6.03
N PHE A 19 0.50 3.10 5.41
CA PHE A 19 -0.04 4.23 6.12
C PHE A 19 -0.71 5.21 5.18
N TYR A 20 -1.46 6.14 5.75
CA TYR A 20 -1.99 7.25 5.00
C TYR A 20 -1.74 8.49 5.86
N THR A 21 -1.78 9.65 5.23
CA THR A 21 -1.51 10.90 5.93
C THR A 21 -2.59 11.90 5.53
N TYR A 22 -2.86 12.85 6.41
CA TYR A 22 -3.84 13.88 6.10
C TYR A 22 -3.17 15.07 5.42
N ALA A 23 -1.87 15.08 5.38
CA ALA A 23 -1.15 16.15 4.73
C ALA A 23 -0.01 15.51 3.96
N THR A 24 0.69 16.26 3.15
CA THR A 24 1.81 15.71 2.44
C THR A 24 3.07 16.26 3.07
N GLY A 25 4.18 15.64 2.77
CA GLY A 25 5.46 16.11 3.25
C GLY A 25 6.00 15.24 4.35
N PRO A 26 7.28 15.38 4.64
CA PRO A 26 7.93 14.52 5.60
C PRO A 26 7.48 14.69 7.04
N GLN A 27 6.80 15.78 7.32
CA GLN A 27 6.36 16.01 8.67
C GLN A 27 4.97 15.47 8.93
N ALA A 28 4.31 14.95 7.93
CA ALA A 28 2.96 14.47 8.10
C ALA A 28 2.92 13.22 8.96
N ASP A 29 1.96 13.15 9.88
CA ASP A 29 1.80 11.99 10.73
C ASP A 29 1.32 10.82 9.90
N LYS A 30 1.85 9.66 10.16
CA LYS A 30 1.47 8.47 9.43
C LYS A 30 0.46 7.66 10.22
N HIS A 31 -0.67 7.40 9.59
CA HIS A 31 -1.73 6.62 10.22
C HIS A 31 -1.65 5.22 9.64
N LYS A 32 -1.25 4.27 10.45
CA LYS A 32 -1.02 2.91 9.98
C LYS A 32 -2.25 2.15 9.55
N MET A 33 -2.08 1.28 8.60
CA MET A 33 -3.14 0.41 8.17
C MET A 33 -2.57 -0.95 7.77
N SER A 34 -3.35 -1.98 7.97
CA SER A 34 -2.97 -3.35 7.64
C SER A 34 -4.13 -3.95 6.90
N CYS A 35 -3.86 -4.75 5.90
CA CYS A 35 -4.94 -5.33 5.13
C CYS A 35 -4.46 -6.53 4.34
N ASN A 36 -5.38 -7.19 3.67
CA ASN A 36 -5.05 -8.27 2.77
C ASN A 36 -5.54 -7.79 1.43
N LEU A 37 -4.77 -8.03 0.39
CA LEU A 37 -5.17 -7.65 -0.95
C LEU A 37 -5.07 -8.86 -1.87
N THR A 38 -6.02 -8.97 -2.77
CA THR A 38 -6.03 -10.03 -3.76
C THR A 38 -6.10 -9.35 -5.11
N PHE A 39 -5.14 -9.66 -5.98
CA PHE A 39 -5.08 -9.09 -7.30
C PHE A 39 -5.39 -10.17 -8.33
N ARG A 40 -6.38 -9.91 -9.18
CA ARG A 40 -6.76 -10.90 -10.15
C ARG A 40 -7.44 -10.28 -11.35
N LYS A 41 -6.92 -10.59 -12.52
CA LYS A 41 -7.50 -10.09 -13.74
C LYS A 41 -7.85 -8.61 -13.75
N GLY A 42 -6.93 -7.81 -13.31
CA GLY A 42 -7.13 -6.37 -13.32
C GLY A 42 -7.96 -5.83 -12.19
N LYS A 43 -8.44 -6.70 -11.29
CA LYS A 43 -9.25 -6.24 -10.20
C LYS A 43 -8.57 -6.50 -8.87
N VAL A 44 -8.81 -5.65 -7.91
CA VAL A 44 -8.20 -5.83 -6.60
C VAL A 44 -9.31 -5.77 -5.56
N SER A 45 -9.22 -6.62 -4.55
CA SER A 45 -10.19 -6.64 -3.48
C SER A 45 -9.46 -7.00 -2.20
N GLY A 46 -10.12 -6.83 -1.08
CA GLY A 46 -9.53 -7.19 0.20
C GLY A 46 -10.16 -6.45 1.34
N GLY A 47 -9.48 -6.42 2.46
CA GLY A 47 -10.02 -5.75 3.62
C GLY A 47 -8.97 -5.64 4.71
N GLY A 48 -9.23 -4.81 5.68
CA GLY A 48 -8.28 -4.61 6.76
C GLY A 48 -8.78 -3.62 7.78
N THR A 49 -7.83 -3.02 8.50
CA THR A 49 -8.17 -2.05 9.53
C THR A 49 -7.16 -0.94 9.54
N ASP A 50 -7.57 0.20 10.04
CA ASP A 50 -6.65 1.30 10.27
C ASP A 50 -7.12 1.97 11.55
N ASP A 51 -6.66 3.19 11.82
CA ASP A 51 -7.00 3.83 13.08
C ASP A 51 -8.41 4.41 13.10
N VAL A 52 -9.12 4.32 12.00
CA VAL A 52 -10.49 4.79 11.96
C VAL A 52 -11.45 3.63 12.20
N SER A 53 -11.25 2.53 11.46
CA SER A 53 -12.19 1.43 11.54
C SER A 53 -11.74 0.28 10.64
N SER A 54 -12.51 -0.77 10.60
CA SER A 54 -12.25 -1.83 9.66
C SER A 54 -12.79 -1.34 8.32
N PHE A 55 -12.30 -1.88 7.24
CA PHE A 55 -12.71 -1.45 5.91
C PHE A 55 -12.50 -2.55 4.90
N SER A 56 -13.03 -2.37 3.71
CA SER A 56 -12.77 -3.30 2.64
C SER A 56 -12.24 -2.50 1.46
N TRP A 57 -11.49 -3.15 0.59
CA TRP A 57 -10.92 -2.53 -0.59
C TRP A 57 -11.57 -3.11 -1.83
N LYS A 58 -11.75 -2.27 -2.84
CA LYS A 58 -12.18 -2.72 -4.14
C LYS A 58 -11.57 -1.78 -5.14
N GLY A 59 -11.12 -2.28 -6.24
CA GLY A 59 -10.55 -1.41 -7.24
C GLY A 59 -10.02 -2.13 -8.46
N THR A 60 -9.15 -1.48 -9.21
CA THR A 60 -8.61 -2.03 -10.43
C THR A 60 -7.13 -1.68 -10.52
N TYR A 61 -6.41 -2.43 -11.32
CA TYR A 61 -5.00 -2.12 -11.54
C TYR A 61 -4.68 -2.40 -13.00
N ASP A 62 -3.64 -1.74 -13.50
CA ASP A 62 -3.24 -1.88 -14.86
C ASP A 62 -1.73 -2.07 -14.85
N LEU A 63 -1.27 -3.22 -15.32
CA LEU A 63 0.15 -3.52 -15.28
C LEU A 63 0.96 -2.83 -16.37
N ASP A 64 0.30 -2.33 -17.39
CA ASP A 64 1.02 -1.63 -18.43
C ASP A 64 1.36 -0.22 -17.95
N SER A 65 0.41 0.46 -17.34
CA SER A 65 0.66 1.79 -16.86
C SER A 65 1.13 1.79 -15.40
N LEU A 66 1.06 0.64 -14.73
CA LEU A 66 1.44 0.52 -13.34
C LEU A 66 0.67 1.50 -12.46
N VAL A 67 -0.63 1.47 -12.61
CA VAL A 67 -1.51 2.31 -11.82
C VAL A 67 -2.49 1.44 -11.09
N CYS A 68 -2.85 1.79 -9.88
CA CYS A 68 -3.82 1.05 -9.10
C CYS A 68 -4.78 2.04 -8.48
N THR A 69 -6.07 1.84 -8.72
CA THR A 69 -7.09 2.71 -8.18
C THR A 69 -7.92 1.91 -7.22
N LEU A 70 -8.06 2.37 -6.00
CA LEU A 70 -8.77 1.65 -4.97
C LEU A 70 -9.84 2.50 -4.33
N THR A 71 -10.88 1.86 -3.85
CA THR A 71 -11.88 2.54 -3.06
C THR A 71 -11.88 1.83 -1.71
N LYS A 72 -11.72 2.59 -0.65
CA LYS A 72 -11.69 2.05 0.69
C LYS A 72 -13.11 2.24 1.23
N HIS A 73 -13.77 1.14 1.56
CA HIS A 73 -15.13 1.20 2.05
C HIS A 73 -15.16 1.01 3.56
N TYR A 74 -15.41 2.10 4.27
CA TYR A 74 -15.62 2.02 5.71
C TYR A 74 -17.11 1.78 5.90
N PRO A 75 -17.55 1.39 7.06
CA PRO A 75 -18.98 1.19 7.30
C PRO A 75 -19.79 2.45 7.03
N THR A 76 -19.23 3.61 7.25
CA THR A 76 -19.98 4.85 7.11
C THR A 76 -19.72 5.64 5.86
N HIS A 77 -18.63 5.39 5.19
CA HIS A 77 -18.29 6.19 4.00
C HIS A 77 -17.19 5.52 3.20
N THR A 78 -16.88 6.08 2.05
CA THR A 78 -15.84 5.52 1.21
C THR A 78 -14.81 6.59 0.90
N VAL A 79 -13.59 6.17 0.63
CA VAL A 79 -12.50 7.08 0.31
C VAL A 79 -11.84 6.55 -0.95
N LYS A 80 -11.52 7.43 -1.88
CA LYS A 80 -10.87 7.01 -3.10
C LYS A 80 -9.37 7.15 -3.02
N TYR A 81 -8.68 6.12 -3.52
CA TYR A 81 -7.21 6.11 -3.49
C TYR A 81 -6.71 5.94 -4.93
N ALA A 82 -5.78 6.76 -5.32
CA ALA A 82 -5.21 6.66 -6.65
C ALA A 82 -3.71 6.49 -6.47
N GLY A 83 -3.16 5.40 -6.93
CA GLY A 83 -1.77 5.10 -6.69
C GLY A 83 -1.01 4.64 -7.89
N GLN A 84 0.31 4.68 -7.76
CA GLN A 84 1.21 4.16 -8.74
C GLN A 84 1.82 2.92 -8.14
N VAL A 85 2.26 2.00 -8.98
CA VAL A 85 2.80 0.73 -8.55
C VAL A 85 4.27 0.66 -8.93
N ASP A 86 5.12 0.31 -7.99
CA ASP A 86 6.51 0.08 -8.31
C ASP A 86 7.07 -0.88 -7.25
N GLU A 87 8.37 -1.06 -7.21
CA GLU A 87 8.93 -1.98 -6.27
C GLU A 87 8.78 -1.55 -4.82
N ASN A 88 8.33 -0.34 -4.58
CA ASN A 88 8.10 0.12 -3.22
C ASN A 88 6.66 -0.12 -2.78
N GLY A 89 5.82 -0.61 -3.67
CA GLY A 89 4.44 -0.89 -3.33
C GLY A 89 3.48 -0.04 -4.14
N ILE A 90 2.38 0.36 -3.50
CA ILE A 90 1.40 1.21 -4.14
C ILE A 90 1.37 2.48 -3.33
N TRP A 91 1.56 3.61 -3.99
CA TRP A 91 1.61 4.89 -3.29
C TRP A 91 0.98 5.98 -4.14
N GLY A 92 0.48 6.98 -3.49
CA GLY A 92 -0.20 8.05 -4.22
C GLY A 92 -1.02 8.89 -3.27
N THR A 93 -2.24 9.21 -3.67
CA THR A 93 -3.08 10.11 -2.89
C THR A 93 -4.46 9.52 -2.67
N TRP A 94 -5.12 9.97 -1.62
CA TRP A 94 -6.50 9.61 -1.38
C TRP A 94 -7.32 10.90 -1.38
N SER A 95 -8.60 10.78 -1.63
CA SER A 95 -9.47 11.92 -1.62
C SER A 95 -10.83 11.57 -1.06
N LEU A 96 -11.44 12.53 -0.38
CA LEU A 96 -12.74 12.34 0.20
C LEU A 96 -13.36 13.73 0.23
N GLY A 97 -14.20 14.03 -0.75
CA GLY A 97 -14.78 15.35 -0.86
C GLY A 97 -13.68 16.33 -1.17
N THR A 98 -13.53 17.34 -0.35
CA THR A 98 -12.49 18.33 -0.58
C THR A 98 -11.22 18.01 0.18
N LYS A 99 -11.20 16.90 0.91
CA LYS A 99 -10.00 16.52 1.65
C LYS A 99 -9.16 15.57 0.84
N SER A 100 -7.88 15.60 1.05
CA SER A 100 -6.99 14.68 0.38
C SER A 100 -5.72 14.52 1.20
N GLY A 101 -4.95 13.51 0.88
CA GLY A 101 -3.68 13.27 1.56
C GLY A 101 -2.92 12.22 0.80
N GLY A 102 -1.88 11.68 1.38
CA GLY A 102 -1.04 10.70 0.74
C GLY A 102 -1.20 9.33 1.33
N PHE A 103 -0.65 8.32 0.68
CA PHE A 103 -0.65 6.99 1.22
C PHE A 103 0.44 6.15 0.56
N HIS A 104 0.82 5.09 1.24
CA HIS A 104 1.83 4.19 0.73
C HIS A 104 1.60 2.85 1.43
N ILE A 105 1.41 1.79 0.66
CA ILE A 105 1.24 0.47 1.22
C ILE A 105 2.17 -0.48 0.47
N TRP A 106 2.57 -1.57 1.10
CA TRP A 106 3.48 -2.53 0.51
C TRP A 106 3.18 -3.93 1.05
N PRO A 107 3.64 -4.96 0.34
CA PRO A 107 3.36 -6.32 0.79
C PRO A 107 4.09 -6.61 2.09
N LYS A 108 3.40 -7.15 3.06
CA LYS A 108 4.01 -7.45 4.31
C LYS A 108 5.14 -8.45 4.18
N SER A 109 4.95 -9.43 3.33
CA SER A 109 5.99 -10.40 3.15
C SER A 109 7.25 -9.76 2.60
N LYS A 110 7.10 -8.76 1.76
CA LYS A 110 8.24 -8.11 1.19
C LYS A 110 8.95 -7.37 2.28
N LYS A 111 8.20 -6.79 3.20
CA LYS A 111 8.80 -6.05 4.27
C LYS A 111 9.51 -7.00 5.20
N GLU A 112 8.95 -8.12 5.49
CA GLU A 112 9.56 -9.06 6.37
C GLU A 112 10.83 -9.58 5.75
N GLN A 113 10.81 -9.82 4.48
CA GLN A 113 11.96 -10.28 3.81
C GLN A 113 12.97 -9.19 3.84
N GLY A 114 12.52 -7.97 3.67
CA GLY A 114 13.43 -6.86 3.71
C GLY A 114 14.05 -6.76 5.07
N LEU A 115 13.33 -7.02 6.10
CA LEU A 115 13.87 -6.91 7.40
C LEU A 115 14.96 -7.92 7.61
N LYS A 116 14.87 -9.04 7.03
CA LYS A 116 15.87 -10.01 7.17
C LYS A 116 17.07 -9.52 6.47
N GLU A 117 16.93 -9.12 5.29
CA GLU A 117 18.03 -8.60 4.56
C GLU A 117 18.43 -7.38 5.24
N GLU A 118 17.56 -6.67 5.80
CA GLU A 118 17.87 -5.50 6.43
C GLU A 118 18.53 -5.70 7.67
N LYS A 119 18.24 -6.63 8.43
CA LYS A 119 18.92 -6.77 9.63
C LYS A 119 20.30 -6.93 9.25
N GLU A 120 20.58 -7.41 8.14
CA GLU A 120 21.88 -7.57 7.71
C GLU A 120 22.40 -6.44 7.06
N THR A 121 21.77 -5.95 6.12
CA THR A 121 22.34 -4.83 5.48
C THR A 121 21.85 -3.67 6.19
N ALA A 122 20.82 -3.74 6.89
CA ALA A 122 20.32 -2.55 7.39
C ALA A 122 21.19 -2.01 8.34
N LYS A 123 21.90 -2.75 8.82
CA LYS A 123 22.74 -2.19 9.71
C LYS A 123 23.53 -1.32 8.92
N LYS A 124 23.92 -1.61 7.76
CA LYS A 124 24.73 -0.79 7.03
C LYS A 124 23.95 0.18 6.33
N GLN A 125 22.97 -0.19 5.70
CA GLN A 125 22.36 0.83 5.06
C GLN A 125 21.32 1.39 5.88
N LEU A 126 21.08 0.94 7.04
CA LEU A 126 20.15 1.51 7.90
C LEU A 126 20.50 2.92 8.05
N SER A 127 21.68 3.22 8.29
CA SER A 127 22.03 4.56 8.49
C SER A 127 21.72 5.27 7.23
N LYS A 128 22.03 4.77 6.11
CA LYS A 128 21.77 5.42 4.91
C LYS A 128 20.33 5.59 4.73
N LYS A 129 19.59 4.59 4.98
CA LYS A 129 18.24 4.66 4.80
C LYS A 129 17.65 5.58 5.77
N LEU A 130 17.98 5.50 6.97
CA LEU A 130 17.49 6.37 7.97
C LEU A 130 17.85 7.74 7.65
N GLN A 131 18.95 7.95 7.13
CA GLN A 131 19.34 9.24 6.79
C GLN A 131 18.54 9.68 5.66
N ARG A 132 18.23 8.84 4.78
CA ARG A 132 17.45 9.21 3.67
C ARG A 132 16.05 9.34 4.07
N LYS A 133 15.54 8.41 4.77
CA LYS A 133 14.24 8.45 5.13
C LYS A 133 14.02 9.12 6.32
N ALA A 134 14.92 9.09 7.10
CA ALA A 134 14.71 9.68 8.36
C ALA A 134 14.75 10.96 8.12
#